data_ec1840097ab3be7247c65a88681d42b3
#
_entry.id   ec1840097ab3be7247c65a88681d42b3
#
_cell.length_a   1.000
_cell.length_b   1.000
_cell.length_c   1.000
_cell.angle_alpha   90.00
_cell.angle_beta   90.00
_cell.angle_gamma   90.00
#
_symmetry.space_group_name_H-M   'P 1'
#
loop_
_entity.id
_entity.type
_entity.pdbx_description
1 polymer ?
#
loop_
_entity_poly.entity_id
_entity_poly.type
_entity_poly.pdbx_seq_one_letter_code
_entity_poly.pdbx_strand_id
1 'polypeptide(L)'
;MPDVVAPDVAPPGWIRRLVRACFRHRRTAVGALVVSVLGVSLDAVGPLLTRVAVDDAVAGSTAVLGTVVAAFLVLALIRFVAAFLRRFLAGRLALDVQHDLRRQVFAAVQRLDGQRQDSMRTGQVVSRAITDLQLVQSLLQLVPVALGGVVLVVVSIGAMLWLSPMLTLVALVLLPGATWITLRTRTTLFPATWSAQQRAADIAQQVEETVTGVRVVKGFGQESREVGALERGALRLFAERMRAARLTARLNPTLLALPTLGQVGVIGFGGWLALGGSISLGTFLAFTTYVAQLVGPARLLASLVVSAQLARAGVQRVHDLVDSRPDVVDPAEPVALPRGPLSVELHHVSFGYGSREPVLDDVSLRVEPGETLALVGTAGSGKSTVALLLPRFYDPRAGELRLGGVALPRLRLADLRHELGVVFEEAFLFSDTIRANIAYGRPDASDEEVRAAARAAQVEPFVEPLPDGYDTMVGERGLTLSGGQRQRIALARAILTDPRVLVLDDATSAVDT
;
A
#
# COMPACT_ATOMS: atom_id res chain seq x y z
N MET A 1 15.07 -39.44 -5.58
CA MET A 1 13.59 -39.41 -5.58
C MET A 1 13.20 -38.07 -6.13
N PRO A 2 12.44 -37.96 -7.20
CA PRO A 2 12.07 -36.66 -7.76
C PRO A 2 11.03 -36.02 -6.83
N ASP A 3 11.26 -34.75 -6.52
CA ASP A 3 10.40 -33.89 -5.72
C ASP A 3 8.96 -33.90 -6.25
N VAL A 4 8.04 -34.26 -5.39
CA VAL A 4 6.61 -34.06 -5.61
C VAL A 4 6.38 -32.54 -5.55
N VAL A 5 6.49 -31.90 -6.72
CA VAL A 5 5.98 -30.54 -6.92
C VAL A 5 4.49 -30.59 -6.64
N ALA A 6 4.08 -30.00 -5.52
CA ALA A 6 2.66 -29.82 -5.21
C ALA A 6 2.01 -29.08 -6.39
N PRO A 7 0.77 -29.48 -6.83
CA PRO A 7 0.15 -28.90 -7.99
C PRO A 7 0.03 -27.40 -7.82
N ASP A 8 0.50 -26.68 -8.82
CA ASP A 8 0.46 -25.21 -8.93
C ASP A 8 -1.02 -24.78 -8.95
N VAL A 9 -1.62 -24.65 -7.77
CA VAL A 9 -2.96 -24.08 -7.63
C VAL A 9 -2.85 -22.62 -8.02
N ALA A 10 -3.32 -22.27 -9.20
CA ALA A 10 -3.34 -20.89 -9.68
C ALA A 10 -3.74 -19.93 -8.54
N PRO A 11 -2.97 -18.87 -8.32
CA PRO A 11 -3.19 -18.00 -7.17
C PRO A 11 -4.62 -17.47 -7.17
N PRO A 12 -5.33 -17.48 -6.03
CA PRO A 12 -6.72 -17.08 -5.97
C PRO A 12 -6.88 -15.65 -6.50
N GLY A 13 -7.90 -15.43 -7.34
CA GLY A 13 -8.17 -14.13 -7.94
C GLY A 13 -8.22 -13.01 -6.88
N TRP A 14 -7.88 -11.78 -7.25
CA TRP A 14 -7.75 -10.63 -6.36
C TRP A 14 -9.01 -10.36 -5.51
N ILE A 15 -10.21 -10.58 -6.07
CA ILE A 15 -11.48 -10.43 -5.33
C ILE A 15 -11.55 -11.44 -4.18
N ARG A 16 -11.21 -12.71 -4.44
CA ARG A 16 -11.23 -13.77 -3.42
C ARG A 16 -10.24 -13.48 -2.29
N ARG A 17 -9.07 -12.93 -2.62
CA ARG A 17 -8.07 -12.50 -1.64
C ARG A 17 -8.60 -11.37 -0.76
N LEU A 18 -9.21 -10.36 -1.38
CA LEU A 18 -9.77 -9.21 -0.68
C LEU A 18 -10.96 -9.60 0.20
N VAL A 19 -11.87 -10.41 -0.33
CA VAL A 19 -13.02 -10.96 0.43
C VAL A 19 -12.53 -11.74 1.63
N ARG A 20 -11.53 -12.61 1.47
CA ARG A 20 -10.93 -13.36 2.59
C ARG A 20 -10.33 -12.43 3.65
N ALA A 21 -9.65 -11.36 3.24
CA ALA A 21 -9.13 -10.35 4.17
C ALA A 21 -10.26 -9.65 4.94
N CYS A 22 -11.36 -9.27 4.27
CA CYS A 22 -12.53 -8.67 4.92
C CYS A 22 -13.21 -9.64 5.91
N PHE A 23 -13.29 -10.93 5.58
CA PHE A 23 -13.93 -11.93 6.45
C PHE A 23 -13.11 -12.29 7.70
N ARG A 24 -11.84 -11.89 7.80
CA ARG A 24 -11.11 -11.90 9.09
C ARG A 24 -11.78 -10.96 10.10
N HIS A 25 -12.38 -9.86 9.63
CA HIS A 25 -13.13 -8.87 10.40
C HIS A 25 -14.63 -8.99 10.18
N ARG A 26 -15.16 -10.23 10.21
CA ARG A 26 -16.55 -10.57 9.81
C ARG A 26 -17.63 -9.71 10.49
N ARG A 27 -17.45 -9.38 11.78
CA ARG A 27 -18.45 -8.55 12.52
C ARG A 27 -18.56 -7.16 11.90
N THR A 28 -17.45 -6.50 11.64
CA THR A 28 -17.40 -5.17 11.02
C THR A 28 -17.88 -5.21 9.57
N ALA A 29 -17.49 -6.24 8.80
CA ALA A 29 -17.88 -6.40 7.40
C ALA A 29 -19.38 -6.64 7.25
N VAL A 30 -19.96 -7.58 8.01
CA VAL A 30 -21.40 -7.87 8.00
C VAL A 30 -22.18 -6.67 8.53
N GLY A 31 -21.72 -6.04 9.63
CA GLY A 31 -22.36 -4.84 10.17
C GLY A 31 -22.42 -3.70 9.17
N ALA A 32 -21.32 -3.43 8.45
CA ALA A 32 -21.28 -2.41 7.40
C ALA A 32 -22.26 -2.68 6.26
N LEU A 33 -22.38 -3.94 5.84
CA LEU A 33 -23.32 -4.34 4.79
C LEU A 33 -24.77 -4.24 5.26
N VAL A 34 -25.10 -4.78 6.43
CA VAL A 34 -26.46 -4.75 6.99
C VAL A 34 -26.93 -3.31 7.17
N VAL A 35 -26.10 -2.48 7.80
CA VAL A 35 -26.46 -1.06 8.01
C VAL A 35 -26.57 -0.31 6.68
N SER A 36 -25.75 -0.67 5.66
CA SER A 36 -25.88 -0.08 4.32
C SER A 36 -27.21 -0.45 3.67
N VAL A 37 -27.61 -1.71 3.71
CA VAL A 37 -28.87 -2.18 3.11
C VAL A 37 -30.06 -1.56 3.84
N LEU A 38 -30.11 -1.66 5.16
CA LEU A 38 -31.22 -1.12 5.96
C LEU A 38 -31.32 0.41 5.88
N GLY A 39 -30.20 1.11 6.04
CA GLY A 39 -30.18 2.56 6.03
C GLY A 39 -30.64 3.16 4.70
N VAL A 40 -30.23 2.54 3.60
CA VAL A 40 -30.59 3.03 2.26
C VAL A 40 -32.02 2.60 1.85
N SER A 41 -32.52 1.46 2.33
CA SER A 41 -33.93 1.11 2.14
C SER A 41 -34.88 2.14 2.79
N LEU A 42 -34.47 2.74 3.89
CA LEU A 42 -35.21 3.84 4.53
C LEU A 42 -35.22 5.14 3.70
N ASP A 43 -34.25 5.34 2.79
CA ASP A 43 -34.27 6.47 1.87
C ASP A 43 -35.45 6.39 0.88
N ALA A 44 -35.88 5.18 0.54
CA ALA A 44 -37.03 4.96 -0.33
C ALA A 44 -38.38 5.19 0.36
N VAL A 45 -38.41 5.25 1.70
CA VAL A 45 -39.64 5.52 2.48
C VAL A 45 -40.04 6.99 2.44
N GLY A 46 -39.08 7.91 2.36
CA GLY A 46 -39.34 9.37 2.35
C GLY A 46 -40.38 9.80 1.32
N PRO A 47 -40.26 9.44 0.02
CA PRO A 47 -41.25 9.80 -1.00
C PRO A 47 -42.64 9.23 -0.70
N LEU A 48 -42.77 8.05 -0.08
CA LEU A 48 -44.06 7.47 0.30
C LEU A 48 -44.73 8.29 1.41
N LEU A 49 -43.96 8.77 2.39
CA LEU A 49 -44.47 9.67 3.41
C LEU A 49 -44.92 11.01 2.82
N THR A 50 -44.17 11.55 1.86
CA THR A 50 -44.54 12.76 1.13
C THR A 50 -45.87 12.56 0.40
N ARG A 51 -46.07 11.41 -0.25
CA ARG A 51 -47.34 11.08 -0.89
C ARG A 51 -48.51 11.17 0.08
N VAL A 52 -48.41 10.48 1.24
CA VAL A 52 -49.47 10.45 2.24
C VAL A 52 -49.77 11.88 2.74
N ALA A 53 -48.73 12.64 3.08
CA ALA A 53 -48.90 14.02 3.57
C ALA A 53 -49.64 14.91 2.56
N VAL A 54 -49.30 14.79 1.27
CA VAL A 54 -49.90 15.63 0.22
C VAL A 54 -51.35 15.20 -0.08
N ASP A 55 -51.61 13.92 -0.18
CA ASP A 55 -52.92 13.38 -0.48
C ASP A 55 -53.91 13.76 0.63
N ASP A 56 -53.52 13.67 1.92
CA ASP A 56 -54.34 14.07 3.06
C ASP A 56 -54.55 15.59 3.15
N ALA A 57 -53.51 16.36 2.83
CA ALA A 57 -53.64 17.82 2.80
C ALA A 57 -54.61 18.29 1.70
N VAL A 58 -54.61 17.65 0.52
CA VAL A 58 -55.56 17.91 -0.59
C VAL A 58 -56.98 17.51 -0.19
N ALA A 59 -57.13 16.43 0.59
CA ALA A 59 -58.42 16.02 1.15
C ALA A 59 -58.98 16.94 2.27
N GLY A 60 -58.21 17.99 2.63
CA GLY A 60 -58.62 18.95 3.68
C GLY A 60 -58.45 18.41 5.12
N SER A 61 -57.81 17.25 5.29
CA SER A 61 -57.56 16.65 6.61
C SER A 61 -56.23 17.13 7.20
N THR A 62 -56.28 17.78 8.38
CA THR A 62 -55.08 18.13 9.14
C THR A 62 -54.71 17.09 10.20
N ALA A 63 -55.53 16.06 10.38
CA ALA A 63 -55.41 15.09 11.46
C ALA A 63 -54.10 14.24 11.36
N VAL A 64 -53.63 13.97 10.13
CA VAL A 64 -52.46 13.12 9.88
C VAL A 64 -51.16 13.92 9.76
N LEU A 65 -51.25 15.25 9.57
CA LEU A 65 -50.07 16.10 9.32
C LEU A 65 -49.05 16.02 10.47
N GLY A 66 -49.53 16.10 11.73
CA GLY A 66 -48.64 15.96 12.91
C GLY A 66 -47.93 14.62 12.99
N THR A 67 -48.66 13.55 12.67
CA THR A 67 -48.10 12.17 12.64
C THR A 67 -47.04 12.01 11.53
N VAL A 68 -47.30 12.57 10.33
CA VAL A 68 -46.35 12.53 9.22
C VAL A 68 -45.10 13.35 9.52
N VAL A 69 -45.24 14.54 10.13
CA VAL A 69 -44.08 15.33 10.55
C VAL A 69 -43.25 14.56 11.59
N ALA A 70 -43.90 13.95 12.60
CA ALA A 70 -43.21 13.12 13.58
C ALA A 70 -42.50 11.93 12.90
N ALA A 71 -43.15 11.25 11.93
CA ALA A 71 -42.55 10.18 11.18
C ALA A 71 -41.33 10.62 10.34
N PHE A 72 -41.36 11.82 9.75
CA PHE A 72 -40.20 12.39 9.07
C PHE A 72 -39.04 12.69 10.00
N LEU A 73 -39.31 13.24 11.21
CA LEU A 73 -38.27 13.49 12.21
C LEU A 73 -37.62 12.18 12.68
N VAL A 74 -38.41 11.16 12.97
CA VAL A 74 -37.91 9.84 13.36
C VAL A 74 -37.12 9.21 12.20
N LEU A 75 -37.64 9.26 10.97
CA LEU A 75 -36.94 8.76 9.78
C LEU A 75 -35.61 9.48 9.56
N ALA A 76 -35.58 10.82 9.71
CA ALA A 76 -34.36 11.60 9.58
C ALA A 76 -33.31 11.20 10.62
N LEU A 77 -33.73 10.98 11.89
CA LEU A 77 -32.84 10.53 12.96
C LEU A 77 -32.28 9.13 12.67
N ILE A 78 -33.13 8.17 12.26
CA ILE A 78 -32.69 6.81 11.93
C ILE A 78 -31.73 6.84 10.73
N ARG A 79 -32.02 7.62 9.70
CA ARG A 79 -31.16 7.80 8.53
C ARG A 79 -29.80 8.40 8.91
N PHE A 80 -29.77 9.39 9.79
CA PHE A 80 -28.53 9.97 10.30
C PHE A 80 -27.69 8.91 11.01
N VAL A 81 -28.27 8.15 11.94
CA VAL A 81 -27.58 7.09 12.67
C VAL A 81 -27.08 6.00 11.70
N ALA A 82 -27.92 5.57 10.77
CA ALA A 82 -27.55 4.57 9.77
C ALA A 82 -26.42 5.06 8.86
N ALA A 83 -26.45 6.32 8.40
CA ALA A 83 -25.41 6.92 7.57
C ALA A 83 -24.08 7.04 8.34
N PHE A 84 -24.14 7.43 9.62
CA PHE A 84 -22.97 7.48 10.49
C PHE A 84 -22.36 6.08 10.69
N LEU A 85 -23.18 5.10 11.12
CA LEU A 85 -22.71 3.74 11.35
C LEU A 85 -22.14 3.10 10.09
N ARG A 86 -22.78 3.30 8.94
CA ARG A 86 -22.31 2.82 7.64
C ARG A 86 -20.91 3.36 7.33
N ARG A 87 -20.71 4.68 7.45
CA ARG A 87 -19.41 5.31 7.18
C ARG A 87 -18.36 4.87 8.18
N PHE A 88 -18.70 4.81 9.45
CA PHE A 88 -17.80 4.39 10.51
C PHE A 88 -17.35 2.92 10.33
N LEU A 89 -18.30 2.00 10.14
CA LEU A 89 -17.98 0.58 9.97
C LEU A 89 -17.22 0.30 8.67
N ALA A 90 -17.57 0.98 7.57
CA ALA A 90 -16.84 0.88 6.31
C ALA A 90 -15.41 1.42 6.44
N GLY A 91 -15.23 2.56 7.10
CA GLY A 91 -13.92 3.14 7.38
C GLY A 91 -13.07 2.24 8.27
N ARG A 92 -13.65 1.71 9.36
CA ARG A 92 -12.98 0.79 10.27
C ARG A 92 -12.54 -0.48 9.56
N LEU A 93 -13.43 -1.13 8.80
CA LEU A 93 -13.10 -2.33 8.02
C LEU A 93 -11.94 -2.08 7.06
N ALA A 94 -11.98 -0.95 6.35
CA ALA A 94 -10.93 -0.60 5.39
C ALA A 94 -9.57 -0.39 6.08
N LEU A 95 -9.55 0.25 7.25
CA LEU A 95 -8.33 0.45 8.04
C LEU A 95 -7.80 -0.85 8.66
N ASP A 96 -8.68 -1.70 9.19
CA ASP A 96 -8.30 -3.00 9.76
C ASP A 96 -7.65 -3.88 8.69
N VAL A 97 -8.26 -3.97 7.49
CA VAL A 97 -7.69 -4.74 6.36
C VAL A 97 -6.38 -4.12 5.87
N GLN A 98 -6.30 -2.79 5.77
CA GLN A 98 -5.06 -2.10 5.39
C GLN A 98 -3.93 -2.39 6.40
N HIS A 99 -4.24 -2.34 7.69
CA HIS A 99 -3.27 -2.65 8.76
C HIS A 99 -2.75 -4.09 8.64
N ASP A 100 -3.65 -5.05 8.47
CA ASP A 100 -3.28 -6.46 8.30
C ASP A 100 -2.39 -6.69 7.08
N LEU A 101 -2.73 -6.09 5.94
CA LEU A 101 -1.94 -6.19 4.72
C LEU A 101 -0.58 -5.52 4.88
N ARG A 102 -0.49 -4.36 5.56
CA ARG A 102 0.79 -3.69 5.84
C ARG A 102 1.70 -4.56 6.70
N ARG A 103 1.17 -5.19 7.73
CA ARG A 103 1.93 -6.15 8.54
C ARG A 103 2.44 -7.34 7.71
N GLN A 104 1.59 -7.88 6.81
CA GLN A 104 1.99 -8.97 5.92
C GLN A 104 3.09 -8.55 4.94
N VAL A 105 2.99 -7.36 4.34
CA VAL A 105 4.03 -6.79 3.48
C VAL A 105 5.34 -6.65 4.25
N PHE A 106 5.30 -6.04 5.43
CA PHE A 106 6.51 -5.85 6.24
C PHE A 106 7.14 -7.18 6.66
N ALA A 107 6.33 -8.14 7.13
CA ALA A 107 6.79 -9.48 7.47
C ALA A 107 7.34 -10.25 6.27
N ALA A 108 6.78 -10.04 5.07
CA ALA A 108 7.30 -10.65 3.85
C ALA A 108 8.69 -10.10 3.50
N VAL A 109 8.86 -8.77 3.51
CA VAL A 109 10.16 -8.13 3.23
C VAL A 109 11.24 -8.61 4.17
N GLN A 110 10.92 -8.76 5.48
CA GLN A 110 11.88 -9.23 6.48
C GLN A 110 12.29 -10.72 6.30
N ARG A 111 11.48 -11.51 5.60
CA ARG A 111 11.78 -12.93 5.33
C ARG A 111 12.59 -13.16 4.06
N LEU A 112 12.65 -12.16 3.16
CA LEU A 112 13.35 -12.31 1.90
C LEU A 112 14.85 -12.37 2.10
N ASP A 113 15.52 -13.22 1.30
CA ASP A 113 16.97 -13.31 1.20
C ASP A 113 17.57 -12.15 0.38
N GLY A 114 18.90 -12.06 0.35
CA GLY A 114 19.62 -11.00 -0.36
C GLY A 114 19.27 -10.94 -1.84
N GLN A 115 19.19 -12.08 -2.52
CA GLN A 115 18.90 -12.14 -3.96
C GLN A 115 17.52 -11.56 -4.29
N ARG A 116 16.53 -11.85 -3.48
CA ARG A 116 15.17 -11.31 -3.64
C ARG A 116 15.10 -9.83 -3.29
N GLN A 117 15.81 -9.41 -2.24
CA GLN A 117 15.87 -7.99 -1.85
C GLN A 117 16.58 -7.14 -2.90
N ASP A 118 17.69 -7.60 -3.47
CA ASP A 118 18.42 -6.88 -4.53
C ASP A 118 17.61 -6.72 -5.82
N SER A 119 16.74 -7.69 -6.11
CA SER A 119 15.84 -7.62 -7.26
C SER A 119 14.75 -6.54 -7.11
N MET A 120 14.54 -6.02 -5.90
CA MET A 120 13.50 -5.06 -5.57
C MET A 120 14.08 -3.68 -5.27
N ARG A 121 13.53 -2.65 -5.93
CA ARG A 121 13.88 -1.27 -5.59
C ARG A 121 13.15 -0.87 -4.29
N THR A 122 13.86 -0.26 -3.35
CA THR A 122 13.30 0.21 -2.06
C THR A 122 12.02 1.06 -2.26
N GLY A 123 12.02 1.96 -3.25
CA GLY A 123 10.85 2.77 -3.57
C GLY A 123 9.62 1.95 -3.99
N GLN A 124 9.80 0.77 -4.60
CA GLN A 124 8.68 -0.12 -4.94
C GLN A 124 8.08 -0.77 -3.68
N VAL A 125 8.92 -1.16 -2.71
CA VAL A 125 8.45 -1.72 -1.43
C VAL A 125 7.66 -0.67 -0.66
N VAL A 126 8.18 0.56 -0.57
CA VAL A 126 7.50 1.69 0.08
C VAL A 126 6.17 2.00 -0.61
N SER A 127 6.14 2.05 -1.95
CA SER A 127 4.91 2.26 -2.72
C SER A 127 3.87 1.17 -2.46
N ARG A 128 4.27 -0.10 -2.38
CA ARG A 128 3.37 -1.23 -2.05
C ARG A 128 2.82 -1.12 -0.63
N ALA A 129 3.65 -0.72 0.34
CA ALA A 129 3.25 -0.59 1.75
C ALA A 129 2.35 0.64 2.02
N ILE A 130 2.38 1.66 1.18
CA ILE A 130 1.64 2.92 1.37
C ILE A 130 0.59 3.11 0.29
N THR A 131 1.02 3.37 -0.96
CA THR A 131 0.13 3.81 -2.05
C THR A 131 -0.82 2.71 -2.50
N ASP A 132 -0.32 1.48 -2.73
CA ASP A 132 -1.16 0.36 -3.16
C ASP A 132 -2.20 -0.02 -2.10
N LEU A 133 -1.83 0.04 -0.82
CA LEU A 133 -2.76 -0.20 0.27
C LEU A 133 -3.81 0.91 0.43
N GLN A 134 -3.49 2.17 0.09
CA GLN A 134 -4.49 3.25 0.03
C GLN A 134 -5.53 3.01 -1.06
N LEU A 135 -5.14 2.46 -2.22
CA LEU A 135 -6.09 2.07 -3.27
C LEU A 135 -7.06 1.00 -2.79
N VAL A 136 -6.56 0.00 -2.05
CA VAL A 136 -7.40 -1.04 -1.43
C VAL A 136 -8.35 -0.44 -0.39
N GLN A 137 -7.84 0.43 0.49
CA GLN A 137 -8.63 1.13 1.50
C GLN A 137 -9.78 1.93 0.87
N SER A 138 -9.48 2.71 -0.18
CA SER A 138 -10.47 3.53 -0.89
C SER A 138 -11.58 2.68 -1.51
N LEU A 139 -11.23 1.53 -2.11
CA LEU A 139 -12.22 0.58 -2.63
C LEU A 139 -13.11 0.04 -1.51
N LEU A 140 -12.52 -0.42 -0.41
CA LEU A 140 -13.28 -1.00 0.70
C LEU A 140 -14.23 0.00 1.37
N GLN A 141 -13.87 1.29 1.43
CA GLN A 141 -14.78 2.34 1.90
C GLN A 141 -15.94 2.59 0.95
N LEU A 142 -15.70 2.44 -0.36
CA LEU A 142 -16.71 2.71 -1.39
C LEU A 142 -17.71 1.56 -1.57
N VAL A 143 -17.27 0.30 -1.40
CA VAL A 143 -18.11 -0.90 -1.64
C VAL A 143 -19.43 -0.88 -0.88
N PRO A 144 -19.50 -0.65 0.47
CA PRO A 144 -20.77 -0.64 1.19
C PRO A 144 -21.72 0.47 0.72
N VAL A 145 -21.16 1.63 0.33
CA VAL A 145 -21.93 2.78 -0.16
C VAL A 145 -22.51 2.47 -1.55
N ALA A 146 -21.71 1.87 -2.43
CA ALA A 146 -22.14 1.51 -3.77
C ALA A 146 -23.18 0.38 -3.77
N LEU A 147 -23.01 -0.64 -2.91
CA LEU A 147 -24.02 -1.69 -2.70
C LEU A 147 -25.33 -1.11 -2.16
N GLY A 148 -25.25 -0.19 -1.19
CA GLY A 148 -26.42 0.55 -0.74
C GLY A 148 -27.12 1.27 -1.91
N GLY A 149 -26.34 1.92 -2.79
CA GLY A 149 -26.89 2.57 -3.99
C GLY A 149 -27.64 1.60 -4.91
N VAL A 150 -27.13 0.38 -5.11
CA VAL A 150 -27.85 -0.66 -5.89
C VAL A 150 -29.17 -1.03 -5.21
N VAL A 151 -29.16 -1.23 -3.89
CA VAL A 151 -30.36 -1.53 -3.11
C VAL A 151 -31.39 -0.40 -3.22
N LEU A 152 -30.94 0.87 -3.14
CA LEU A 152 -31.82 2.03 -3.34
C LEU A 152 -32.50 1.99 -4.69
N VAL A 153 -31.76 1.74 -5.77
CA VAL A 153 -32.32 1.66 -7.13
C VAL A 153 -33.39 0.56 -7.20
N VAL A 154 -33.09 -0.64 -6.68
CA VAL A 154 -34.03 -1.77 -6.71
C VAL A 154 -35.29 -1.48 -5.90
N VAL A 155 -35.14 -0.98 -4.67
CA VAL A 155 -36.28 -0.67 -3.79
C VAL A 155 -37.11 0.49 -4.35
N SER A 156 -36.44 1.55 -4.89
CA SER A 156 -37.15 2.68 -5.50
C SER A 156 -37.92 2.28 -6.75
N ILE A 157 -37.33 1.45 -7.63
CA ILE A 157 -38.04 0.93 -8.81
C ILE A 157 -39.23 0.06 -8.37
N GLY A 158 -39.08 -0.79 -7.34
CA GLY A 158 -40.19 -1.57 -6.80
C GLY A 158 -41.33 -0.70 -6.27
N ALA A 159 -41.00 0.36 -5.51
CA ALA A 159 -41.99 1.32 -5.01
C ALA A 159 -42.67 2.11 -6.16
N MET A 160 -41.91 2.51 -7.17
CA MET A 160 -42.42 3.21 -8.37
C MET A 160 -43.37 2.32 -9.16
N LEU A 161 -43.05 1.03 -9.39
CA LEU A 161 -43.90 0.05 -10.07
C LEU A 161 -45.20 -0.16 -9.32
N TRP A 162 -45.16 -0.21 -7.99
CA TRP A 162 -46.35 -0.34 -7.14
C TRP A 162 -47.25 0.91 -7.20
N LEU A 163 -46.64 2.11 -7.31
CA LEU A 163 -47.38 3.37 -7.37
C LEU A 163 -48.01 3.62 -8.75
N SER A 164 -47.25 3.49 -9.84
CA SER A 164 -47.72 3.65 -11.22
C SER A 164 -46.75 2.99 -12.20
N PRO A 165 -47.10 1.85 -12.80
CA PRO A 165 -46.26 1.20 -13.80
C PRO A 165 -45.95 2.07 -15.01
N MET A 166 -46.90 2.91 -15.42
CA MET A 166 -46.78 3.74 -16.61
C MET A 166 -45.75 4.86 -16.44
N LEU A 167 -45.76 5.54 -15.29
CA LEU A 167 -44.75 6.54 -14.95
C LEU A 167 -43.37 5.90 -14.73
N THR A 168 -43.32 4.66 -14.24
CA THR A 168 -42.07 3.95 -14.05
C THR A 168 -41.36 3.66 -15.37
N LEU A 169 -42.09 3.37 -16.44
CA LEU A 169 -41.52 3.20 -17.78
C LEU A 169 -40.83 4.50 -18.26
N VAL A 170 -41.44 5.65 -18.01
CA VAL A 170 -40.83 6.94 -18.35
C VAL A 170 -39.51 7.15 -17.58
N ALA A 171 -39.51 6.84 -16.30
CA ALA A 171 -38.32 6.96 -15.47
C ALA A 171 -37.22 5.95 -15.83
N LEU A 172 -37.61 4.72 -16.21
CA LEU A 172 -36.66 3.64 -16.57
C LEU A 172 -35.84 3.97 -17.84
N VAL A 173 -36.33 4.79 -18.75
CA VAL A 173 -35.59 5.22 -19.94
C VAL A 173 -34.32 5.99 -19.58
N LEU A 174 -34.28 6.64 -18.41
CA LEU A 174 -33.14 7.43 -17.96
C LEU A 174 -31.91 6.60 -17.58
N LEU A 175 -32.11 5.45 -16.94
CA LEU A 175 -31.00 4.61 -16.45
C LEU A 175 -30.14 4.05 -17.60
N PRO A 176 -30.71 3.46 -18.67
CA PRO A 176 -29.94 3.05 -19.85
C PRO A 176 -29.23 4.24 -20.52
N GLY A 177 -29.91 5.39 -20.62
CA GLY A 177 -29.33 6.61 -21.19
C GLY A 177 -28.08 7.08 -20.41
N ALA A 178 -28.19 7.18 -19.09
CA ALA A 178 -27.06 7.56 -18.24
C ALA A 178 -25.90 6.55 -18.32
N THR A 179 -26.24 5.27 -18.34
CA THR A 179 -25.24 4.19 -18.45
C THR A 179 -24.54 4.24 -19.82
N TRP A 180 -25.29 4.39 -20.90
CA TRP A 180 -24.73 4.49 -22.25
C TRP A 180 -23.79 5.70 -22.41
N ILE A 181 -24.18 6.88 -21.94
CA ILE A 181 -23.34 8.09 -21.97
C ILE A 181 -22.06 7.86 -21.18
N THR A 182 -22.17 7.30 -19.96
CA THR A 182 -21.02 7.01 -19.10
C THR A 182 -20.04 6.06 -19.77
N LEU A 183 -20.54 4.95 -20.35
CA LEU A 183 -19.69 3.96 -21.02
C LEU A 183 -19.04 4.53 -22.28
N ARG A 184 -19.77 5.28 -23.10
CA ARG A 184 -19.24 5.92 -24.31
C ARG A 184 -18.18 6.97 -24.01
N THR A 185 -18.36 7.77 -22.95
CA THR A 185 -17.40 8.82 -22.60
C THR A 185 -16.15 8.26 -21.92
N ARG A 186 -16.27 7.11 -21.25
CA ARG A 186 -15.13 6.44 -20.61
C ARG A 186 -13.99 6.16 -21.59
N THR A 187 -14.27 5.74 -22.81
CA THR A 187 -13.28 5.41 -23.84
C THR A 187 -12.43 6.60 -24.28
N THR A 188 -12.92 7.82 -24.11
CA THR A 188 -12.22 9.06 -24.45
C THR A 188 -11.62 9.77 -23.23
N LEU A 189 -12.33 9.74 -22.10
CA LEU A 189 -11.91 10.41 -20.87
C LEU A 189 -10.76 9.69 -20.18
N PHE A 190 -10.79 8.34 -20.12
CA PHE A 190 -9.77 7.56 -19.43
C PHE A 190 -8.37 7.74 -20.05
N PRO A 191 -8.15 7.64 -21.37
CA PRO A 191 -6.84 7.91 -21.98
C PRO A 191 -6.34 9.34 -21.73
N ALA A 192 -7.22 10.35 -21.76
CA ALA A 192 -6.84 11.73 -21.53
C ALA A 192 -6.41 12.00 -20.08
N THR A 193 -7.12 11.43 -19.11
CA THR A 193 -6.74 11.53 -17.69
C THR A 193 -5.46 10.76 -17.40
N TRP A 194 -5.26 9.59 -18.02
CA TRP A 194 -4.07 8.79 -17.90
C TRP A 194 -2.83 9.51 -18.47
N SER A 195 -2.94 10.09 -19.69
CA SER A 195 -1.88 10.88 -20.29
C SER A 195 -1.48 12.07 -19.40
N ALA A 196 -2.43 12.78 -18.83
CA ALA A 196 -2.17 13.87 -17.91
C ALA A 196 -1.45 13.38 -16.62
N GLN A 197 -1.80 12.21 -16.12
CA GLN A 197 -1.15 11.61 -14.95
C GLN A 197 0.30 11.20 -15.26
N GLN A 198 0.55 10.62 -16.45
CA GLN A 198 1.92 10.29 -16.87
C GLN A 198 2.79 11.54 -17.00
N ARG A 199 2.28 12.61 -17.63
CA ARG A 199 3.02 13.87 -17.72
C ARG A 199 3.31 14.50 -16.36
N ALA A 200 2.42 14.33 -15.39
CA ALA A 200 2.69 14.76 -14.01
C ALA A 200 3.83 13.96 -13.36
N ALA A 201 3.88 12.65 -13.63
CA ALA A 201 4.98 11.80 -13.15
C ALA A 201 6.33 12.16 -13.81
N ASP A 202 6.34 12.43 -15.14
CA ASP A 202 7.55 12.88 -15.86
C ASP A 202 8.13 14.15 -15.22
N ILE A 203 7.26 15.13 -14.87
CA ILE A 203 7.69 16.36 -14.19
C ILE A 203 8.22 16.07 -12.79
N ALA A 204 7.55 15.21 -12.02
CA ALA A 204 8.00 14.85 -10.68
C ALA A 204 9.41 14.22 -10.72
N GLN A 205 9.65 13.32 -11.68
CA GLN A 205 10.96 12.72 -11.90
C GLN A 205 12.01 13.78 -12.29
N GLN A 206 11.70 14.68 -13.20
CA GLN A 206 12.61 15.77 -13.60
C GLN A 206 12.97 16.66 -12.42
N VAL A 207 12.00 17.01 -11.57
CA VAL A 207 12.25 17.81 -10.36
C VAL A 207 13.15 17.05 -9.39
N GLU A 208 12.87 15.74 -9.17
CA GLU A 208 13.69 14.89 -8.30
C GLU A 208 15.15 14.83 -8.78
N GLU A 209 15.36 14.59 -10.09
CA GLU A 209 16.71 14.56 -10.69
C GLU A 209 17.41 15.90 -10.53
N THR A 210 16.73 17.02 -10.83
CA THR A 210 17.31 18.37 -10.72
C THR A 210 17.65 18.73 -9.27
N VAL A 211 16.78 18.39 -8.31
CA VAL A 211 17.03 18.66 -6.87
C VAL A 211 18.17 17.80 -6.35
N THR A 212 18.19 16.51 -6.70
CA THR A 212 19.29 15.61 -6.30
C THR A 212 20.61 16.04 -6.92
N GLY A 213 20.60 16.46 -8.19
CA GLY A 213 21.75 16.93 -8.94
C GLY A 213 22.03 18.43 -8.80
N VAL A 214 21.42 19.16 -7.84
CA VAL A 214 21.49 20.63 -7.75
C VAL A 214 22.92 21.17 -7.67
N ARG A 215 23.84 20.45 -7.04
CA ARG A 215 25.27 20.82 -6.97
C ARG A 215 25.92 20.80 -8.36
N VAL A 216 25.53 19.86 -9.22
CA VAL A 216 26.01 19.79 -10.60
C VAL A 216 25.43 20.95 -11.41
N VAL A 217 24.13 21.19 -11.31
CA VAL A 217 23.45 22.31 -11.99
C VAL A 217 24.11 23.64 -11.62
N LYS A 218 24.35 23.86 -10.32
CA LYS A 218 25.02 25.05 -9.79
C LYS A 218 26.48 25.14 -10.22
N GLY A 219 27.21 24.02 -10.16
CA GLY A 219 28.65 23.98 -10.52
C GLY A 219 28.90 24.29 -12.00
N PHE A 220 27.93 24.02 -12.87
CA PHE A 220 28.01 24.32 -14.30
C PHE A 220 27.19 25.55 -14.74
N GLY A 221 26.52 26.28 -13.82
CA GLY A 221 25.73 27.47 -14.12
C GLY A 221 24.54 27.20 -15.07
N GLN A 222 23.91 26.02 -15.00
CA GLN A 222 22.86 25.60 -15.93
C GLN A 222 21.42 25.79 -15.38
N GLU A 223 21.22 26.67 -14.40
CA GLU A 223 19.92 26.90 -13.76
C GLU A 223 18.83 27.30 -14.78
N SER A 224 19.15 28.24 -15.67
CA SER A 224 18.21 28.72 -16.67
C SER A 224 17.79 27.63 -17.67
N ARG A 225 18.71 26.71 -17.98
CA ARG A 225 18.42 25.55 -18.85
C ARG A 225 17.44 24.60 -18.17
N GLU A 226 17.64 24.29 -16.89
CA GLU A 226 16.76 23.39 -16.12
C GLU A 226 15.37 24.01 -15.90
N VAL A 227 15.31 25.32 -15.58
CA VAL A 227 14.03 26.05 -15.48
C VAL A 227 13.27 26.01 -16.82
N GLY A 228 13.96 26.27 -17.94
CA GLY A 228 13.32 26.19 -19.27
C GLY A 228 12.89 24.78 -19.67
N ALA A 229 13.59 23.74 -19.21
CA ALA A 229 13.18 22.35 -19.41
C ALA A 229 11.91 22.03 -18.61
N LEU A 230 11.85 22.44 -17.34
CA LEU A 230 10.68 22.29 -16.48
C LEU A 230 9.46 23.04 -17.03
N GLU A 231 9.65 24.28 -17.52
CA GLU A 231 8.58 25.08 -18.12
C GLU A 231 7.96 24.38 -19.34
N ARG A 232 8.78 23.84 -20.24
CA ARG A 232 8.28 23.06 -21.38
C ARG A 232 7.50 21.81 -20.96
N GLY A 233 7.97 21.11 -19.92
CA GLY A 233 7.26 19.98 -19.31
C GLY A 233 5.91 20.40 -18.74
N ALA A 234 5.90 21.50 -17.96
CA ALA A 234 4.68 22.05 -17.35
C ALA A 234 3.64 22.49 -18.37
N LEU A 235 4.07 23.11 -19.49
CA LEU A 235 3.16 23.48 -20.59
C LEU A 235 2.52 22.25 -21.25
N ARG A 236 3.28 21.16 -21.44
CA ARG A 236 2.73 19.90 -21.96
C ARG A 236 1.72 19.29 -20.99
N LEU A 237 2.02 19.26 -19.68
CA LEU A 237 1.09 18.82 -18.66
C LEU A 237 -0.18 19.68 -18.63
N PHE A 238 -0.03 21.00 -18.73
CA PHE A 238 -1.17 21.92 -18.81
C PHE A 238 -2.08 21.61 -20.00
N ALA A 239 -1.51 21.37 -21.18
CA ALA A 239 -2.28 21.01 -22.38
C ALA A 239 -3.07 19.70 -22.18
N GLU A 240 -2.45 18.65 -21.61
CA GLU A 240 -3.14 17.38 -21.35
C GLU A 240 -4.20 17.50 -20.26
N ARG A 241 -3.93 18.23 -19.17
CA ARG A 241 -4.95 18.53 -18.14
C ARG A 241 -6.12 19.35 -18.69
N MET A 242 -5.84 20.32 -19.56
CA MET A 242 -6.88 21.11 -20.21
C MET A 242 -7.75 20.25 -21.15
N ARG A 243 -7.13 19.30 -21.85
CA ARG A 243 -7.86 18.33 -22.68
C ARG A 243 -8.78 17.45 -21.81
N ALA A 244 -8.26 16.89 -20.70
CA ALA A 244 -9.06 16.12 -19.77
C ALA A 244 -10.18 16.94 -19.13
N ALA A 245 -9.89 18.19 -18.74
CA ALA A 245 -10.87 19.13 -18.18
C ALA A 245 -12.01 19.44 -19.16
N ARG A 246 -11.70 19.68 -20.44
CA ARG A 246 -12.72 19.91 -21.48
C ARG A 246 -13.65 18.70 -21.67
N LEU A 247 -13.09 17.48 -21.65
CA LEU A 247 -13.90 16.26 -21.73
C LEU A 247 -14.79 16.07 -20.49
N THR A 248 -14.25 16.33 -19.30
CA THR A 248 -15.00 16.28 -18.04
C THR A 248 -16.09 17.35 -17.98
N ALA A 249 -15.78 18.58 -18.46
CA ALA A 249 -16.72 19.69 -18.52
C ALA A 249 -17.90 19.43 -19.47
N ARG A 250 -17.75 18.57 -20.45
CA ARG A 250 -18.87 18.13 -21.31
C ARG A 250 -19.66 17.00 -20.67
N LEU A 251 -19.00 16.05 -20.02
CA LEU A 251 -19.65 14.87 -19.45
C LEU A 251 -20.50 15.21 -18.22
N ASN A 252 -19.94 15.96 -17.26
CA ASN A 252 -20.62 16.22 -15.99
C ASN A 252 -21.97 16.93 -16.15
N PRO A 253 -22.10 18.04 -16.94
CA PRO A 253 -23.38 18.68 -17.18
C PRO A 253 -24.39 17.75 -17.92
N THR A 254 -23.90 16.94 -18.87
CA THR A 254 -24.77 15.99 -19.60
C THR A 254 -25.37 14.95 -18.65
N LEU A 255 -24.55 14.41 -17.73
CA LEU A 255 -25.04 13.48 -16.70
C LEU A 255 -25.97 14.15 -15.67
N LEU A 256 -25.80 15.45 -15.41
CA LEU A 256 -26.68 16.22 -14.54
C LEU A 256 -27.99 16.61 -15.23
N ALA A 257 -27.98 16.83 -16.56
CA ALA A 257 -29.16 17.17 -17.34
C ALA A 257 -30.12 15.99 -17.52
N LEU A 258 -29.62 14.76 -17.59
CA LEU A 258 -30.45 13.57 -17.77
C LEU A 258 -31.58 13.42 -16.72
N PRO A 259 -31.33 13.54 -15.40
CA PRO A 259 -32.38 13.51 -14.39
C PRO A 259 -33.41 14.64 -14.57
N THR A 260 -32.91 15.82 -14.94
CA THR A 260 -33.79 16.99 -15.19
C THR A 260 -34.73 16.70 -16.36
N LEU A 261 -34.21 16.10 -17.46
CA LEU A 261 -35.06 15.65 -18.58
C LEU A 261 -36.10 14.62 -18.15
N GLY A 262 -35.69 13.69 -17.27
CA GLY A 262 -36.62 12.73 -16.68
C GLY A 262 -37.67 13.36 -15.79
N GLN A 263 -37.27 14.33 -14.98
CA GLN A 263 -38.22 15.13 -14.21
C GLN A 263 -39.20 15.88 -15.11
N VAL A 264 -38.72 16.48 -16.20
CA VAL A 264 -39.61 17.12 -17.20
C VAL A 264 -40.60 16.12 -17.76
N GLY A 265 -40.15 14.89 -18.14
CA GLY A 265 -41.03 13.83 -18.60
C GLY A 265 -42.07 13.41 -17.57
N VAL A 266 -41.63 13.23 -16.31
CA VAL A 266 -42.53 12.89 -15.18
C VAL A 266 -43.48 14.06 -14.86
N ILE A 267 -43.02 15.30 -14.94
CA ILE A 267 -43.87 16.48 -14.71
C ILE A 267 -44.91 16.60 -15.82
N GLY A 268 -44.52 16.49 -17.10
CA GLY A 268 -45.43 16.57 -18.22
C GLY A 268 -46.46 15.45 -18.26
N PHE A 269 -45.98 14.21 -18.31
CA PHE A 269 -46.86 13.05 -18.41
C PHE A 269 -47.59 12.73 -17.09
N GLY A 270 -46.88 12.82 -15.96
CA GLY A 270 -47.45 12.61 -14.62
C GLY A 270 -48.44 13.70 -14.23
N GLY A 271 -48.19 14.96 -14.62
CA GLY A 271 -49.13 16.06 -14.45
C GLY A 271 -50.40 15.84 -15.25
N TRP A 272 -50.28 15.39 -16.53
CA TRP A 272 -51.44 15.02 -17.33
C TRP A 272 -52.28 13.88 -16.70
N LEU A 273 -51.64 12.83 -16.18
CA LEU A 273 -52.33 11.75 -15.48
C LEU A 273 -52.97 12.22 -14.15
N ALA A 274 -52.32 13.13 -13.43
CA ALA A 274 -52.87 13.67 -12.18
C ALA A 274 -54.09 14.57 -12.44
N LEU A 275 -54.05 15.44 -13.48
CA LEU A 275 -55.20 16.25 -13.91
C LEU A 275 -56.37 15.37 -14.40
N GLY A 276 -56.05 14.24 -15.02
CA GLY A 276 -57.06 13.24 -15.45
C GLY A 276 -57.59 12.36 -14.32
N GLY A 277 -57.13 12.54 -13.06
CA GLY A 277 -57.54 11.78 -11.91
C GLY A 277 -57.02 10.34 -11.84
N SER A 278 -56.14 9.95 -12.76
CA SER A 278 -55.57 8.59 -12.83
C SER A 278 -54.54 8.31 -11.72
N ILE A 279 -53.89 9.35 -11.19
CA ILE A 279 -52.96 9.30 -10.07
C ILE A 279 -53.23 10.46 -9.11
N SER A 280 -52.91 10.29 -7.82
CA SER A 280 -53.01 11.37 -6.85
C SER A 280 -51.85 12.39 -7.01
N LEU A 281 -52.07 13.64 -6.51
CA LEU A 281 -51.04 14.66 -6.49
C LEU A 281 -49.84 14.23 -5.63
N GLY A 282 -50.08 13.53 -4.53
CA GLY A 282 -49.02 12.95 -3.68
C GLY A 282 -48.20 11.89 -4.42
N THR A 283 -48.86 11.03 -5.24
CA THR A 283 -48.15 10.06 -6.11
C THR A 283 -47.26 10.77 -7.11
N PHE A 284 -47.75 11.81 -7.75
CA PHE A 284 -46.97 12.63 -8.70
C PHE A 284 -45.70 13.21 -8.05
N LEU A 285 -45.82 13.81 -6.85
CA LEU A 285 -44.69 14.39 -6.12
C LEU A 285 -43.69 13.31 -5.63
N ALA A 286 -44.20 12.16 -5.20
CA ALA A 286 -43.34 11.03 -4.82
C ALA A 286 -42.48 10.55 -6.01
N PHE A 287 -43.07 10.49 -7.23
CA PHE A 287 -42.32 10.13 -8.43
C PHE A 287 -41.20 11.09 -8.77
N THR A 288 -41.44 12.41 -8.69
CA THR A 288 -40.39 13.42 -8.92
C THR A 288 -39.21 13.24 -7.98
N THR A 289 -39.48 12.88 -6.73
CA THR A 289 -38.45 12.62 -5.71
C THR A 289 -37.69 11.33 -6.01
N TYR A 290 -38.37 10.24 -6.39
CA TYR A 290 -37.70 8.98 -6.77
C TYR A 290 -36.77 9.15 -7.97
N VAL A 291 -37.23 9.85 -9.02
CA VAL A 291 -36.40 10.11 -10.20
C VAL A 291 -35.14 10.89 -9.85
N ALA A 292 -35.24 11.90 -8.97
CA ALA A 292 -34.09 12.65 -8.48
C ALA A 292 -33.09 11.75 -7.72
N GLN A 293 -33.57 10.79 -6.95
CA GLN A 293 -32.73 9.86 -6.16
C GLN A 293 -31.99 8.82 -6.98
N LEU A 294 -32.48 8.42 -8.19
CA LEU A 294 -31.89 7.37 -9.00
C LEU A 294 -30.51 7.72 -9.61
N VAL A 295 -30.16 8.99 -9.70
CA VAL A 295 -28.94 9.46 -10.39
C VAL A 295 -27.68 9.27 -9.56
N GLY A 296 -27.78 9.48 -8.24
CA GLY A 296 -26.65 9.33 -7.32
C GLY A 296 -25.97 7.97 -7.42
N PRO A 297 -26.72 6.88 -7.27
CA PRO A 297 -26.22 5.50 -7.39
C PRO A 297 -25.49 5.20 -8.70
N ALA A 298 -25.96 5.69 -9.84
CA ALA A 298 -25.31 5.46 -11.13
C ALA A 298 -23.88 6.02 -11.18
N ARG A 299 -23.67 7.23 -10.62
CA ARG A 299 -22.33 7.83 -10.49
C ARG A 299 -21.42 7.06 -9.54
N LEU A 300 -21.97 6.57 -8.42
CA LEU A 300 -21.21 5.76 -7.47
C LEU A 300 -20.73 4.45 -8.09
N LEU A 301 -21.56 3.78 -8.88
CA LEU A 301 -21.17 2.56 -9.59
C LEU A 301 -20.04 2.81 -10.59
N ALA A 302 -20.08 3.91 -11.33
CA ALA A 302 -18.99 4.29 -12.23
C ALA A 302 -17.68 4.50 -11.47
N SER A 303 -17.72 5.19 -10.32
CA SER A 303 -16.54 5.39 -9.44
C SER A 303 -16.04 4.07 -8.86
N LEU A 304 -16.95 3.16 -8.48
CA LEU A 304 -16.61 1.83 -7.96
C LEU A 304 -15.81 1.01 -8.99
N VAL A 305 -16.22 1.03 -10.27
CA VAL A 305 -15.50 0.30 -11.34
C VAL A 305 -14.07 0.83 -11.51
N VAL A 306 -13.87 2.14 -11.49
CA VAL A 306 -12.54 2.74 -11.57
C VAL A 306 -11.69 2.38 -10.35
N SER A 307 -12.25 2.56 -9.14
CA SER A 307 -11.56 2.23 -7.89
C SER A 307 -11.23 0.73 -7.81
N ALA A 308 -12.11 -0.14 -8.31
CA ALA A 308 -11.87 -1.58 -8.35
C ALA A 308 -10.72 -1.96 -9.29
N GLN A 309 -10.57 -1.29 -10.43
CA GLN A 309 -9.44 -1.53 -11.34
C GLN A 309 -8.11 -1.09 -10.74
N LEU A 310 -8.07 0.08 -10.09
CA LEU A 310 -6.89 0.56 -9.40
C LEU A 310 -6.51 -0.35 -8.23
N ALA A 311 -7.48 -0.70 -7.40
CA ALA A 311 -7.28 -1.61 -6.28
C ALA A 311 -6.87 -3.02 -6.72
N ARG A 312 -7.39 -3.52 -7.87
CA ARG A 312 -6.95 -4.79 -8.46
C ARG A 312 -5.44 -4.80 -8.67
N ALA A 313 -4.91 -3.77 -9.32
CA ALA A 313 -3.47 -3.65 -9.57
C ALA A 313 -2.68 -3.57 -8.25
N GLY A 314 -3.17 -2.79 -7.27
CA GLY A 314 -2.57 -2.70 -5.93
C GLY A 314 -2.57 -4.04 -5.19
N VAL A 315 -3.71 -4.75 -5.16
CA VAL A 315 -3.82 -6.08 -4.53
C VAL A 315 -2.86 -7.08 -5.17
N GLN A 316 -2.72 -7.08 -6.50
CA GLN A 316 -1.79 -7.97 -7.19
C GLN A 316 -0.35 -7.68 -6.77
N ARG A 317 0.13 -6.43 -6.88
CA ARG A 317 1.49 -6.05 -6.48
C ARG A 317 1.81 -6.32 -5.01
N VAL A 318 0.85 -6.11 -4.11
CA VAL A 318 0.99 -6.43 -2.68
C VAL A 318 1.15 -7.94 -2.49
N HIS A 319 0.32 -8.74 -3.14
CA HIS A 319 0.39 -10.19 -2.98
C HIS A 319 1.58 -10.82 -3.71
N ASP A 320 2.06 -10.25 -4.83
CA ASP A 320 3.32 -10.68 -5.47
C ASP A 320 4.49 -10.60 -4.48
N LEU A 321 4.45 -9.61 -3.57
CA LEU A 321 5.45 -9.49 -2.51
C LEU A 321 5.16 -10.42 -1.32
N VAL A 322 3.91 -10.48 -0.86
CA VAL A 322 3.51 -11.30 0.30
C VAL A 322 3.70 -12.79 0.03
N ASP A 323 3.43 -13.23 -1.20
CA ASP A 323 3.54 -14.63 -1.64
C ASP A 323 4.97 -14.99 -2.09
N SER A 324 5.88 -14.00 -2.19
CA SER A 324 7.28 -14.24 -2.52
C SER A 324 7.94 -15.11 -1.46
N ARG A 325 8.59 -16.17 -1.90
CA ARG A 325 9.31 -17.10 -1.02
C ARG A 325 10.81 -16.80 -1.12
N PRO A 326 11.53 -16.78 -0.01
CA PRO A 326 12.99 -16.73 -0.03
C PRO A 326 13.55 -18.04 -0.62
N ASP A 327 14.67 -17.94 -1.32
CA ASP A 327 15.40 -19.09 -1.83
C ASP A 327 16.25 -19.70 -0.68
N VAL A 328 16.72 -18.86 0.25
CA VAL A 328 17.44 -19.25 1.46
C VAL A 328 16.45 -19.47 2.61
N VAL A 329 16.32 -20.70 3.06
CA VAL A 329 15.39 -21.11 4.12
C VAL A 329 16.09 -21.91 5.23
N ASP A 330 15.49 -21.94 6.41
CA ASP A 330 15.95 -22.81 7.49
C ASP A 330 15.73 -24.29 7.11
N PRO A 331 16.66 -25.20 7.49
CA PRO A 331 16.46 -26.63 7.29
C PRO A 331 15.33 -27.15 8.20
N ALA A 332 14.69 -28.23 7.76
CA ALA A 332 13.64 -28.90 8.55
C ALA A 332 14.18 -29.46 9.87
N GLU A 333 15.42 -29.97 9.85
CA GLU A 333 16.13 -30.51 11.02
C GLU A 333 17.48 -29.80 11.17
N PRO A 334 17.52 -28.67 11.88
CA PRO A 334 18.74 -27.89 12.06
C PRO A 334 19.74 -28.64 12.95
N VAL A 335 21.00 -28.57 12.57
CA VAL A 335 22.13 -29.07 13.32
C VAL A 335 22.67 -27.95 14.22
N ALA A 336 22.96 -28.26 15.47
CA ALA A 336 23.58 -27.30 16.38
C ALA A 336 25.06 -27.10 16.05
N LEU A 337 25.54 -25.86 16.19
CA LEU A 337 26.97 -25.56 16.10
C LEU A 337 27.75 -26.19 17.29
N PRO A 338 29.00 -26.65 17.06
CA PRO A 338 29.85 -27.12 18.12
C PRO A 338 30.13 -26.01 19.16
N ARG A 339 30.35 -26.38 20.40
CA ARG A 339 30.75 -25.44 21.45
C ARG A 339 32.22 -25.05 21.28
N GLY A 340 32.57 -23.84 21.67
CA GLY A 340 33.95 -23.32 21.61
C GLY A 340 34.25 -22.57 20.29
N PRO A 341 35.53 -22.28 20.03
CA PRO A 341 35.95 -21.52 18.86
C PRO A 341 35.58 -22.22 17.55
N LEU A 342 35.26 -21.46 16.50
CA LEU A 342 34.77 -21.97 15.22
C LEU A 342 35.77 -21.74 14.10
N SER A 343 35.97 -22.76 13.25
CA SER A 343 36.63 -22.59 11.94
C SER A 343 35.64 -22.08 10.89
N VAL A 344 36.16 -21.37 9.90
CA VAL A 344 35.42 -20.97 8.68
C VAL A 344 36.05 -21.63 7.48
N GLU A 345 35.25 -22.31 6.67
CA GLU A 345 35.76 -23.05 5.52
C GLU A 345 34.91 -22.78 4.28
N LEU A 346 35.57 -22.49 3.15
CA LEU A 346 34.99 -22.48 1.81
C LEU A 346 35.61 -23.66 1.03
N HIS A 347 34.77 -24.51 0.46
CA HIS A 347 35.17 -25.67 -0.32
C HIS A 347 34.64 -25.54 -1.76
N HIS A 348 35.55 -25.28 -2.72
CA HIS A 348 35.22 -25.18 -4.14
C HIS A 348 34.02 -24.26 -4.44
N VAL A 349 33.98 -23.11 -3.78
CA VAL A 349 32.84 -22.19 -3.84
C VAL A 349 32.84 -21.40 -5.13
N SER A 350 31.75 -21.53 -5.90
CA SER A 350 31.47 -20.70 -7.06
C SER A 350 30.16 -19.95 -6.85
N PHE A 351 30.18 -18.63 -7.10
CA PHE A 351 29.03 -17.75 -6.89
C PHE A 351 28.99 -16.60 -7.91
N GLY A 352 27.80 -16.16 -8.27
CA GLY A 352 27.56 -14.96 -9.09
C GLY A 352 26.14 -14.44 -8.91
N TYR A 353 25.97 -13.12 -8.97
CA TYR A 353 24.67 -12.45 -8.83
C TYR A 353 23.80 -12.63 -10.08
N GLY A 354 22.59 -13.20 -9.91
CA GLY A 354 21.68 -13.48 -11.02
C GLY A 354 22.24 -14.49 -12.03
N SER A 355 22.06 -14.26 -13.34
CA SER A 355 22.55 -15.14 -14.43
C SER A 355 23.91 -14.70 -15.00
N ARG A 356 24.62 -13.79 -14.35
CA ARG A 356 25.89 -13.23 -14.82
C ARG A 356 27.05 -14.21 -14.60
N GLU A 357 28.21 -13.85 -15.17
CA GLU A 357 29.47 -14.55 -14.93
C GLU A 357 29.77 -14.73 -13.44
N PRO A 358 30.47 -15.80 -13.04
CA PRO A 358 30.81 -16.03 -11.66
C PRO A 358 31.72 -14.91 -11.13
N VAL A 359 31.41 -14.41 -9.93
CA VAL A 359 32.25 -13.46 -9.18
C VAL A 359 33.28 -14.21 -8.36
N LEU A 360 32.90 -15.39 -7.84
CA LEU A 360 33.79 -16.37 -7.22
C LEU A 360 33.77 -17.62 -8.08
N ASP A 361 34.94 -18.14 -8.44
CA ASP A 361 35.10 -19.32 -9.27
C ASP A 361 36.06 -20.28 -8.58
N ASP A 362 35.53 -21.41 -8.12
CA ASP A 362 36.27 -22.50 -7.45
C ASP A 362 37.16 -22.06 -6.28
N VAL A 363 36.66 -21.16 -5.43
CA VAL A 363 37.42 -20.61 -4.31
C VAL A 363 37.40 -21.56 -3.14
N SER A 364 38.57 -21.91 -2.63
CA SER A 364 38.76 -22.71 -1.41
C SER A 364 39.67 -21.95 -0.45
N LEU A 365 39.23 -21.81 0.79
CA LEU A 365 40.00 -21.22 1.89
C LEU A 365 39.53 -21.80 3.22
N ARG A 366 40.42 -21.74 4.23
CA ARG A 366 40.13 -22.14 5.59
C ARG A 366 40.75 -21.17 6.56
N VAL A 367 40.02 -20.84 7.61
CA VAL A 367 40.43 -19.99 8.73
C VAL A 367 40.27 -20.81 9.99
N GLU A 368 41.34 -21.01 10.70
CA GLU A 368 41.33 -21.79 11.97
C GLU A 368 40.81 -20.91 13.14
N PRO A 369 40.31 -21.54 14.19
CA PRO A 369 39.90 -20.80 15.38
C PRO A 369 41.03 -19.92 15.94
N GLY A 370 40.71 -18.63 16.17
CA GLY A 370 41.70 -17.63 16.65
C GLY A 370 42.62 -17.06 15.58
N GLU A 371 42.49 -17.51 14.35
CA GLU A 371 43.25 -16.99 13.22
C GLU A 371 42.58 -15.71 12.63
N THR A 372 43.39 -14.79 12.12
CA THR A 372 42.94 -13.64 11.35
C THR A 372 43.42 -13.79 9.89
N LEU A 373 42.49 -13.90 8.95
CA LEU A 373 42.77 -13.98 7.52
C LEU A 373 42.40 -12.66 6.85
N ALA A 374 43.35 -12.06 6.12
CA ALA A 374 43.09 -10.89 5.29
C ALA A 374 42.88 -11.29 3.83
N LEU A 375 41.71 -10.96 3.26
CA LEU A 375 41.42 -11.10 1.85
C LEU A 375 41.84 -9.83 1.11
N VAL A 376 42.87 -9.93 0.25
CA VAL A 376 43.43 -8.80 -0.52
C VAL A 376 43.21 -9.03 -2.00
N GLY A 377 42.90 -7.97 -2.73
CA GLY A 377 42.68 -8.06 -4.17
C GLY A 377 42.11 -6.76 -4.74
N THR A 378 42.06 -6.68 -6.07
CA THR A 378 41.52 -5.53 -6.80
C THR A 378 40.02 -5.31 -6.52
N ALA A 379 39.53 -4.11 -6.80
CA ALA A 379 38.07 -3.85 -6.76
C ALA A 379 37.35 -4.82 -7.71
N GLY A 380 36.23 -5.40 -7.26
CA GLY A 380 35.47 -6.37 -8.03
C GLY A 380 35.98 -7.83 -7.96
N SER A 381 37.05 -8.14 -7.20
CA SER A 381 37.58 -9.51 -7.07
C SER A 381 36.73 -10.43 -6.15
N GLY A 382 35.60 -10.01 -5.66
CA GLY A 382 34.69 -10.84 -4.87
C GLY A 382 34.90 -10.85 -3.37
N LYS A 383 35.76 -10.00 -2.78
CA LYS A 383 36.03 -9.94 -1.32
C LYS A 383 34.74 -9.71 -0.52
N SER A 384 33.99 -8.68 -0.83
CA SER A 384 32.70 -8.37 -0.18
C SER A 384 31.65 -9.46 -0.43
N THR A 385 31.76 -10.19 -1.55
CA THR A 385 30.88 -11.34 -1.83
C THR A 385 31.08 -12.47 -0.81
N VAL A 386 32.33 -12.74 -0.42
CA VAL A 386 32.61 -13.71 0.67
C VAL A 386 31.97 -13.27 1.97
N ALA A 387 32.06 -11.96 2.32
CA ALA A 387 31.44 -11.41 3.52
C ALA A 387 29.89 -11.53 3.53
N LEU A 388 29.25 -11.55 2.35
CA LEU A 388 27.80 -11.72 2.20
C LEU A 388 27.36 -13.19 2.19
N LEU A 389 28.23 -14.11 1.77
CA LEU A 389 27.94 -15.55 1.78
C LEU A 389 28.01 -16.16 3.18
N LEU A 390 28.89 -15.69 4.05
CA LEU A 390 29.05 -16.21 5.41
C LEU A 390 27.77 -16.10 6.27
N PRO A 391 27.05 -14.95 6.36
CA PRO A 391 25.77 -14.87 7.07
C PRO A 391 24.60 -15.48 6.28
N ARG A 392 24.94 -16.17 5.17
CA ARG A 392 23.98 -16.83 4.29
C ARG A 392 22.88 -15.89 3.82
N PHE A 393 23.28 -14.73 3.26
CA PHE A 393 22.34 -13.88 2.50
C PHE A 393 22.09 -14.45 1.11
N TYR A 394 23.02 -15.25 0.63
CA TYR A 394 22.95 -16.01 -0.64
C TYR A 394 23.50 -17.42 -0.38
N ASP A 395 23.02 -18.37 -1.18
CA ASP A 395 23.65 -19.69 -1.27
C ASP A 395 24.58 -19.74 -2.50
N PRO A 396 25.74 -20.45 -2.44
CA PRO A 396 26.64 -20.61 -3.58
C PRO A 396 25.98 -21.44 -4.69
N ARG A 397 26.44 -21.24 -5.93
CA ARG A 397 26.01 -22.05 -7.07
C ARG A 397 26.63 -23.44 -7.07
N ALA A 398 27.86 -23.54 -6.61
CA ALA A 398 28.60 -24.77 -6.46
C ALA A 398 29.52 -24.68 -5.23
N GLY A 399 29.94 -25.84 -4.71
CA GLY A 399 30.71 -25.90 -3.50
C GLY A 399 29.88 -25.70 -2.25
N GLU A 400 30.54 -25.56 -1.11
CA GLU A 400 29.86 -25.34 0.17
C GLU A 400 30.70 -24.48 1.13
N LEU A 401 29.97 -23.72 1.98
CA LEU A 401 30.56 -23.02 3.13
C LEU A 401 30.24 -23.80 4.40
N ARG A 402 31.24 -23.87 5.30
CA ARG A 402 31.11 -24.53 6.62
C ARG A 402 31.51 -23.58 7.73
N LEU A 403 30.83 -23.71 8.86
CA LEU A 403 31.16 -23.03 10.11
C LEU A 403 31.34 -24.11 11.21
N GLY A 404 32.53 -24.18 11.82
CA GLY A 404 32.86 -25.23 12.77
C GLY A 404 32.66 -26.64 12.22
N GLY A 405 32.98 -26.87 10.93
CA GLY A 405 32.81 -28.13 10.22
C GLY A 405 31.37 -28.45 9.78
N VAL A 406 30.37 -27.64 10.15
CA VAL A 406 28.97 -27.85 9.77
C VAL A 406 28.64 -26.99 8.55
N ALA A 407 28.06 -27.56 7.48
CA ALA A 407 27.64 -26.84 6.28
C ALA A 407 26.52 -25.83 6.60
N LEU A 408 26.64 -24.59 6.10
CA LEU A 408 25.70 -23.50 6.42
C LEU A 408 24.23 -23.84 6.16
N PRO A 409 23.86 -24.56 5.06
CA PRO A 409 22.46 -24.93 4.84
C PRO A 409 21.85 -25.87 5.90
N ARG A 410 22.66 -26.49 6.73
CA ARG A 410 22.21 -27.35 7.83
C ARG A 410 22.02 -26.60 9.16
N LEU A 411 22.45 -25.35 9.22
CA LEU A 411 22.31 -24.49 10.37
C LEU A 411 21.01 -23.70 10.32
N ARG A 412 20.44 -23.43 11.49
CA ARG A 412 19.35 -22.45 11.62
C ARG A 412 19.93 -21.05 11.37
N LEU A 413 19.30 -20.24 10.51
CA LEU A 413 19.81 -18.91 10.15
C LEU A 413 19.99 -17.98 11.36
N ALA A 414 19.08 -18.07 12.34
CA ALA A 414 19.19 -17.27 13.55
C ALA A 414 20.45 -17.64 14.36
N ASP A 415 20.74 -18.94 14.51
CA ASP A 415 21.90 -19.42 15.24
C ASP A 415 23.20 -19.10 14.51
N LEU A 416 23.23 -19.29 13.17
CA LEU A 416 24.34 -18.89 12.32
C LEU A 416 24.69 -17.41 12.50
N ARG A 417 23.69 -16.53 12.35
CA ARG A 417 23.89 -15.08 12.39
C ARG A 417 24.20 -14.54 13.78
N HIS A 418 23.79 -15.25 14.82
CA HIS A 418 24.15 -14.90 16.19
C HIS A 418 25.65 -15.08 16.44
N GLU A 419 26.27 -16.09 15.81
CA GLU A 419 27.69 -16.40 15.98
C GLU A 419 28.61 -15.56 15.08
N LEU A 420 28.03 -14.77 14.17
CA LEU A 420 28.75 -13.91 13.24
C LEU A 420 28.55 -12.44 13.58
N GLY A 421 29.62 -11.72 13.84
CA GLY A 421 29.64 -10.26 13.83
C GLY A 421 30.06 -9.78 12.44
N VAL A 422 29.20 -9.05 11.74
CA VAL A 422 29.51 -8.55 10.40
C VAL A 422 29.50 -7.03 10.39
N VAL A 423 30.60 -6.43 9.93
CA VAL A 423 30.69 -5.00 9.65
C VAL A 423 30.87 -4.81 8.16
N PHE A 424 29.90 -4.19 7.52
CA PHE A 424 29.91 -3.92 6.08
C PHE A 424 30.65 -2.63 5.74
N GLU A 425 31.16 -2.52 4.53
CA GLU A 425 31.79 -1.32 3.96
C GLU A 425 30.92 -0.09 4.17
N GLU A 426 29.62 -0.16 3.82
CA GLU A 426 28.66 0.90 4.08
C GLU A 426 28.01 0.72 5.45
N ALA A 427 28.49 1.46 6.44
CA ALA A 427 27.96 1.43 7.79
C ALA A 427 26.58 2.10 7.86
N PHE A 428 25.52 1.28 7.89
CA PHE A 428 24.15 1.76 8.05
C PHE A 428 23.77 1.97 9.51
N LEU A 429 23.22 3.15 9.83
CA LEU A 429 22.68 3.47 11.15
C LEU A 429 21.19 3.80 11.05
N PHE A 430 20.43 3.31 12.02
CA PHE A 430 19.02 3.63 12.17
C PHE A 430 18.82 5.04 12.74
N SER A 431 17.71 5.68 12.38
CA SER A 431 17.29 6.96 12.96
C SER A 431 16.82 6.74 14.41
N ASP A 432 17.77 6.54 15.30
CA ASP A 432 17.60 6.24 16.72
C ASP A 432 18.81 6.79 17.47
N THR A 433 18.88 6.60 18.79
CA THR A 433 20.03 7.03 19.59
C THR A 433 21.31 6.27 19.22
N ILE A 434 22.48 6.85 19.54
CA ILE A 434 23.77 6.17 19.38
C ILE A 434 23.78 4.87 20.20
N ARG A 435 23.27 4.91 21.44
CA ARG A 435 23.08 3.75 22.30
C ARG A 435 22.29 2.65 21.64
N ALA A 436 21.11 2.98 21.11
CA ALA A 436 20.23 2.01 20.43
C ALA A 436 20.90 1.41 19.19
N ASN A 437 21.65 2.20 18.44
CA ASN A 437 22.42 1.72 17.30
C ASN A 437 23.52 0.75 17.68
N ILE A 438 24.24 0.97 18.79
CA ILE A 438 25.27 0.04 19.29
C ILE A 438 24.58 -1.23 19.81
N ALA A 439 23.51 -1.07 20.61
CA ALA A 439 22.79 -2.18 21.23
C ALA A 439 21.89 -2.99 20.26
N TYR A 440 21.87 -2.65 18.97
CA TYR A 440 20.94 -3.23 18.00
C TYR A 440 20.99 -4.77 17.93
N GLY A 441 22.19 -5.37 18.02
CA GLY A 441 22.38 -6.82 18.00
C GLY A 441 22.10 -7.50 19.35
N ARG A 442 22.12 -6.74 20.45
CA ARG A 442 21.86 -7.19 21.82
C ARG A 442 21.09 -6.11 22.60
N PRO A 443 19.76 -5.96 22.38
CA PRO A 443 18.96 -4.88 22.95
C PRO A 443 18.94 -4.83 24.49
N ASP A 444 19.13 -5.99 25.12
CA ASP A 444 19.11 -6.14 26.59
C ASP A 444 20.49 -5.88 27.23
N ALA A 445 21.49 -5.43 26.46
CA ALA A 445 22.81 -5.09 26.99
C ALA A 445 22.72 -3.92 27.98
N SER A 446 23.46 -4.03 29.08
CA SER A 446 23.60 -2.98 30.07
C SER A 446 24.34 -1.76 29.47
N ASP A 447 24.17 -0.58 30.09
CA ASP A 447 24.88 0.62 29.66
C ASP A 447 26.40 0.48 29.81
N GLU A 448 26.86 -0.31 30.78
CA GLU A 448 28.26 -0.60 30.98
C GLU A 448 28.85 -1.43 29.85
N GLU A 449 28.13 -2.46 29.37
CA GLU A 449 28.54 -3.30 28.24
C GLU A 449 28.54 -2.47 26.94
N VAL A 450 27.51 -1.63 26.73
CA VAL A 450 27.47 -0.71 25.58
C VAL A 450 28.66 0.24 25.58
N ARG A 451 29.00 0.84 26.73
CA ARG A 451 30.16 1.74 26.86
C ARG A 451 31.49 0.95 26.69
N ALA A 452 31.57 -0.28 27.16
CA ALA A 452 32.76 -1.12 26.96
C ALA A 452 32.99 -1.39 25.47
N ALA A 453 31.97 -1.79 24.73
CA ALA A 453 32.03 -1.97 23.27
C ALA A 453 32.36 -0.67 22.54
N ALA A 454 31.76 0.45 22.95
CA ALA A 454 32.03 1.78 22.40
C ALA A 454 33.49 2.21 22.62
N ARG A 455 34.07 1.95 23.80
CA ARG A 455 35.51 2.19 24.07
C ARG A 455 36.40 1.34 23.18
N ALA A 456 36.10 0.06 23.05
CA ALA A 456 36.87 -0.84 22.18
C ALA A 456 36.87 -0.40 20.71
N ALA A 457 35.77 0.18 20.24
CA ALA A 457 35.62 0.71 18.88
C ALA A 457 35.99 2.21 18.76
N GLN A 458 36.56 2.86 19.79
CA GLN A 458 36.92 4.27 19.80
C GLN A 458 35.73 5.22 19.46
N VAL A 459 34.53 4.90 19.96
CA VAL A 459 33.31 5.69 19.83
C VAL A 459 33.23 6.76 20.90
N GLU A 460 33.63 6.43 22.14
CA GLU A 460 33.51 7.29 23.32
C GLU A 460 34.11 8.69 23.13
N PRO A 461 35.31 8.88 22.51
CA PRO A 461 35.92 10.19 22.37
C PRO A 461 35.10 11.23 21.60
N PHE A 462 34.27 10.82 20.67
CA PHE A 462 33.42 11.74 19.92
C PHE A 462 31.98 11.81 20.45
N VAL A 463 31.55 10.81 21.26
CA VAL A 463 30.19 10.80 21.83
C VAL A 463 30.11 11.56 23.14
N GLU A 464 31.12 11.45 24.01
CA GLU A 464 31.13 12.17 25.30
C GLU A 464 30.99 13.70 25.19
N PRO A 465 31.58 14.38 24.20
CA PRO A 465 31.43 15.82 24.05
C PRO A 465 30.03 16.23 23.52
N LEU A 466 29.18 15.29 23.08
CA LEU A 466 27.85 15.63 22.58
C LEU A 466 26.93 16.02 23.75
N PRO A 467 26.02 16.98 23.57
CA PRO A 467 25.10 17.43 24.63
C PRO A 467 24.31 16.29 25.30
N ASP A 468 23.85 15.32 24.50
CA ASP A 468 23.05 14.20 24.96
C ASP A 468 23.87 12.90 25.04
N GLY A 469 25.19 12.93 24.79
CA GLY A 469 26.08 11.77 24.85
C GLY A 469 25.56 10.59 24.01
N TYR A 470 25.43 9.43 24.64
CA TYR A 470 24.89 8.21 23.99
C TYR A 470 23.40 8.30 23.60
N ASP A 471 22.63 9.22 24.19
CA ASP A 471 21.22 9.44 23.85
C ASP A 471 21.04 10.41 22.66
N THR A 472 22.15 10.90 22.11
CA THR A 472 22.12 11.72 20.90
C THR A 472 21.47 10.95 19.74
N MET A 473 20.45 11.57 19.14
CA MET A 473 19.75 11.03 17.99
C MET A 473 20.62 11.08 16.74
N VAL A 474 20.77 9.94 16.10
CA VAL A 474 21.42 9.82 14.80
C VAL A 474 20.39 10.18 13.72
N GLY A 475 20.72 11.15 12.86
CA GLY A 475 19.85 11.53 11.76
C GLY A 475 19.67 10.43 10.73
N GLU A 476 18.81 10.69 9.72
CA GLU A 476 18.51 9.72 8.67
C GLU A 476 19.79 9.13 8.07
N ARG A 477 19.93 7.80 8.14
CA ARG A 477 21.11 7.02 7.69
C ARG A 477 22.44 7.48 8.26
N GLY A 478 22.44 8.15 9.40
CA GLY A 478 23.68 8.64 10.02
C GLY A 478 24.29 9.86 9.33
N LEU A 479 23.54 10.62 8.53
CA LEU A 479 24.03 11.78 7.79
C LEU A 479 24.63 12.89 8.66
N THR A 480 24.29 12.92 9.95
CA THR A 480 24.84 13.86 10.94
C THR A 480 26.25 13.49 11.41
N LEU A 481 26.72 12.27 11.11
CA LEU A 481 28.00 11.73 11.52
C LEU A 481 28.97 11.61 10.35
N SER A 482 30.28 11.72 10.64
CA SER A 482 31.30 11.45 9.62
C SER A 482 31.32 9.96 9.22
N GLY A 483 31.92 9.62 8.08
CA GLY A 483 32.08 8.23 7.63
C GLY A 483 32.76 7.35 8.69
N GLY A 484 33.87 7.84 9.26
CA GLY A 484 34.61 7.12 10.31
C GLY A 484 33.83 6.98 11.62
N GLN A 485 33.00 7.97 12.00
CA GLN A 485 32.12 7.84 13.18
C GLN A 485 31.05 6.76 12.95
N ARG A 486 30.46 6.68 11.76
CA ARG A 486 29.49 5.61 11.43
C ARG A 486 30.13 4.23 11.46
N GLN A 487 31.33 4.08 10.88
CA GLN A 487 32.07 2.81 10.90
C GLN A 487 32.41 2.37 12.33
N ARG A 488 32.87 3.28 13.19
CA ARG A 488 33.15 2.96 14.61
C ARG A 488 31.90 2.52 15.36
N ILE A 489 30.73 3.15 15.14
CA ILE A 489 29.46 2.72 15.74
C ILE A 489 29.08 1.33 15.23
N ALA A 490 29.23 1.04 13.93
CA ALA A 490 28.97 -0.29 13.38
C ALA A 490 29.92 -1.36 13.94
N LEU A 491 31.19 -1.00 14.17
CA LEU A 491 32.16 -1.86 14.81
C LEU A 491 31.78 -2.13 16.28
N ALA A 492 31.40 -1.08 17.05
CA ALA A 492 30.91 -1.24 18.42
C ALA A 492 29.69 -2.17 18.50
N ARG A 493 28.76 -2.06 17.54
CA ARG A 493 27.60 -2.95 17.39
C ARG A 493 28.02 -4.42 17.24
N ALA A 494 29.01 -4.68 16.38
CA ALA A 494 29.52 -6.04 16.16
C ALA A 494 30.29 -6.57 17.39
N ILE A 495 31.09 -5.76 18.06
CA ILE A 495 31.82 -6.14 19.27
C ILE A 495 30.85 -6.46 20.42
N LEU A 496 29.77 -5.68 20.58
CA LEU A 496 28.81 -5.87 21.67
C LEU A 496 28.12 -7.26 21.63
N THR A 497 27.97 -7.84 20.44
CA THR A 497 27.35 -9.16 20.29
C THR A 497 28.25 -10.30 20.71
N ASP A 498 29.56 -10.05 20.97
CA ASP A 498 30.57 -11.03 21.33
C ASP A 498 30.58 -12.27 20.41
N PRO A 499 30.71 -12.06 19.08
CA PRO A 499 30.59 -13.12 18.11
C PRO A 499 31.81 -14.05 18.13
N ARG A 500 31.62 -15.35 17.85
CA ARG A 500 32.73 -16.29 17.71
C ARG A 500 33.52 -16.13 16.39
N VAL A 501 32.92 -15.48 15.38
CA VAL A 501 33.58 -15.12 14.13
C VAL A 501 33.25 -13.66 13.80
N LEU A 502 34.28 -12.84 13.56
CA LEU A 502 34.13 -11.44 13.16
C LEU A 502 34.52 -11.29 11.68
N VAL A 503 33.60 -10.75 10.89
CA VAL A 503 33.77 -10.46 9.46
C VAL A 503 33.81 -8.96 9.26
N LEU A 504 34.91 -8.44 8.75
CA LEU A 504 35.11 -7.00 8.51
C LEU A 504 35.29 -6.76 7.02
N ASP A 505 34.32 -6.11 6.37
CA ASP A 505 34.37 -5.73 4.97
C ASP A 505 34.70 -4.24 4.86
N ASP A 506 35.97 -3.92 4.66
CA ASP A 506 36.53 -2.55 4.56
C ASP A 506 36.09 -1.61 5.73
N ALA A 507 36.01 -2.18 6.93
CA ALA A 507 35.42 -1.54 8.11
C ALA A 507 36.21 -0.37 8.67
N THR A 508 37.43 -0.11 8.16
CA THR A 508 38.34 0.95 8.64
C THR A 508 38.75 1.95 7.57
N SER A 509 38.17 1.87 6.37
CA SER A 509 38.55 2.74 5.23
C SER A 509 38.33 4.24 5.47
N ALA A 510 37.42 4.60 6.37
CA ALA A 510 37.16 5.98 6.76
C ALA A 510 37.64 6.31 8.19
N VAL A 511 38.42 5.44 8.83
CA VAL A 511 38.98 5.64 10.16
C VAL A 511 40.44 6.01 10.02
N ASP A 512 40.82 7.18 10.52
CA ASP A 512 42.24 7.62 10.64
C ASP A 512 42.98 6.67 11.57
N THR A 513 44.10 6.11 11.10
CA THR A 513 44.98 5.19 11.85
C THR A 513 45.92 5.95 12.78
#